data_c59c7aea689819d8ec4edfeeb517283b
#
_entry.id   c59c7aea689819d8ec4edfeeb517283b
#
_cell.length_a   1.000
_cell.length_b   1.000
_cell.length_c   1.000
_cell.angle_alpha   90.00
_cell.angle_beta   90.00
_cell.angle_gamma   90.00
#
_symmetry.space_group_name_H-M   'P 1'
#
loop_
_entity.id
_entity.type
_entity.pdbx_description
1 polymer ?
#
loop_
_entity_poly.entity_id
_entity_poly.type
_entity_poly.pdbx_seq_one_letter_code
_entity_poly.pdbx_strand_id
1 'polypeptide(L)'
;MTKPPQVLVSISICGLCLLSGCAGSASPPPPPTGDFSIVVSPPSVSTQVGGTTSPVMVSLVPQNGFAGAVNLTITGFPNGINPSPAASFILTSGTPQQITFSAPAAAGTFTVNFQGASGPLFHSASTILTVAPPPNPFLVSASYYPWYDANAWQYLDCYGGTLRGELVPSQLPMLGQYDSNDQTVVTQQIAWSIAAGINVWDLEWVPPETAPLDSVIRNVILQNLHIGDIRFAMFYDYAIRFGNDFNLTPDKVTAIISDFQYFAANYFIHPSYLKVGQGRPVVFFYAAAALNPVSAVQQMVTTLRKAMTDAGFSIYLIGDEYNPLVPPDPVRIGNWDAIFGYGPSVGYAGYSDDNGFLALHSTMYAAYQAAAQQLGVDFVPSVTPGFNDRAVRRICANNPALARRTSAAAAEGSMFNAFLTNLALPYAANSQLKMIHITSFNEWHEDTEIEPSVVTAPTTLDTSPTGSQYTQGLVYQGYGTTYLDILRTQIAGAKP
;
A
#
# COMPACT_ATOMS: atom_id res chain seq x y z
N MET A 1 -30.96 -5.31 46.72
CA MET A 1 -32.38 -5.73 46.91
C MET A 1 -33.26 -4.69 46.24
N THR A 2 -33.67 -4.88 45.02
CA THR A 2 -34.84 -4.20 44.40
C THR A 2 -35.30 -5.12 43.26
N LYS A 3 -36.56 -5.51 43.32
CA LYS A 3 -37.25 -6.43 42.42
C LYS A 3 -37.55 -5.78 41.07
N PRO A 4 -37.61 -6.55 39.95
CA PRO A 4 -38.13 -6.08 38.68
C PRO A 4 -39.67 -6.06 38.63
N PRO A 5 -40.33 -5.27 37.77
CA PRO A 5 -41.77 -5.20 37.67
C PRO A 5 -42.35 -6.33 36.82
N GLN A 6 -43.49 -6.82 37.28
CA GLN A 6 -44.31 -7.84 36.59
C GLN A 6 -45.14 -7.15 35.48
N VAL A 7 -45.26 -7.79 34.32
CA VAL A 7 -46.18 -7.45 33.24
C VAL A 7 -47.46 -8.21 33.44
N LEU A 8 -48.56 -7.47 33.58
CA LEU A 8 -49.93 -8.02 33.63
C LEU A 8 -50.37 -8.35 32.18
N VAL A 9 -50.80 -9.57 31.98
CA VAL A 9 -51.54 -10.03 30.80
C VAL A 9 -53.02 -9.85 31.07
N SER A 10 -53.68 -8.95 30.32
CA SER A 10 -55.12 -8.82 30.33
C SER A 10 -55.76 -9.68 29.25
N ILE A 11 -56.52 -10.67 29.64
CA ILE A 11 -57.36 -11.49 28.77
C ILE A 11 -58.70 -10.81 28.68
N SER A 12 -59.04 -10.32 27.48
CA SER A 12 -60.40 -9.87 27.15
C SER A 12 -61.13 -10.94 26.37
N ILE A 13 -62.15 -11.49 27.02
CA ILE A 13 -63.15 -12.35 26.38
C ILE A 13 -64.21 -11.42 25.77
N CYS A 14 -64.40 -11.47 24.47
CA CYS A 14 -65.51 -10.77 23.85
C CYS A 14 -66.35 -11.70 22.98
N GLY A 15 -67.61 -11.59 23.16
CA GLY A 15 -68.68 -12.50 22.89
C GLY A 15 -68.93 -12.86 21.41
N LEU A 16 -69.60 -13.93 21.30
CA LEU A 16 -70.16 -14.58 20.13
C LEU A 16 -71.34 -13.74 19.57
N CYS A 17 -71.15 -13.12 18.38
CA CYS A 17 -72.25 -12.65 17.55
C CYS A 17 -72.36 -13.50 16.29
N LEU A 18 -73.42 -14.34 16.27
CA LEU A 18 -73.86 -15.03 15.06
C LEU A 18 -74.51 -14.01 14.11
N LEU A 19 -73.85 -13.71 13.00
CA LEU A 19 -74.50 -13.07 11.85
C LEU A 19 -74.29 -13.93 10.63
N SER A 20 -75.39 -14.54 10.17
CA SER A 20 -75.52 -15.20 8.88
C SER A 20 -75.38 -14.13 7.78
N GLY A 21 -74.34 -14.21 6.96
CA GLY A 21 -74.09 -13.29 5.87
C GLY A 21 -73.40 -14.02 4.69
N CYS A 22 -74.14 -14.17 3.61
CA CYS A 22 -73.77 -14.50 2.22
C CYS A 22 -72.32 -14.94 1.97
N ALA A 23 -72.16 -16.18 1.60
CA ALA A 23 -70.99 -16.71 0.93
C ALA A 23 -70.81 -16.01 -0.45
N GLY A 24 -70.10 -14.89 -0.45
CA GLY A 24 -69.47 -14.40 -1.67
C GLY A 24 -68.31 -15.34 -2.00
N SER A 25 -68.41 -16.07 -3.13
CA SER A 25 -67.31 -16.83 -3.67
C SER A 25 -66.14 -15.86 -3.95
N ALA A 26 -65.13 -15.83 -3.08
CA ALA A 26 -63.84 -15.18 -3.37
C ALA A 26 -63.28 -15.91 -4.62
N SER A 27 -63.09 -15.14 -5.67
CA SER A 27 -62.36 -15.67 -6.84
C SER A 27 -60.99 -16.20 -6.36
N PRO A 28 -60.56 -17.36 -6.80
CA PRO A 28 -59.25 -17.87 -6.45
C PRO A 28 -58.20 -16.80 -6.84
N PRO A 29 -57.17 -16.59 -6.01
CA PRO A 29 -56.12 -15.65 -6.35
C PRO A 29 -55.57 -16.02 -7.75
N PRO A 30 -55.28 -15.01 -8.59
CA PRO A 30 -54.74 -15.29 -9.92
C PRO A 30 -53.50 -16.18 -9.77
N PRO A 31 -53.31 -17.16 -10.69
CA PRO A 31 -52.16 -18.01 -10.64
C PRO A 31 -50.87 -17.12 -10.64
N PRO A 32 -49.86 -17.48 -9.87
CA PRO A 32 -48.63 -16.71 -9.84
C PRO A 32 -48.08 -16.54 -11.25
N THR A 33 -47.77 -15.34 -11.65
CA THR A 33 -47.18 -15.02 -12.95
C THR A 33 -45.81 -15.69 -13.05
N GLY A 34 -45.54 -16.28 -14.21
CA GLY A 34 -44.23 -16.91 -14.46
C GLY A 34 -43.07 -15.93 -14.18
N ASP A 35 -42.07 -16.40 -13.48
CA ASP A 35 -40.88 -15.62 -13.08
C ASP A 35 -39.61 -16.46 -13.23
N PHE A 36 -38.42 -15.88 -13.06
CA PHE A 36 -37.15 -16.60 -13.15
C PHE A 36 -36.16 -16.11 -12.11
N SER A 37 -35.09 -16.86 -11.91
CA SER A 37 -33.90 -16.37 -11.22
C SER A 37 -32.65 -16.75 -12.01
N ILE A 38 -31.55 -15.98 -11.78
CA ILE A 38 -30.22 -16.24 -12.35
C ILE A 38 -29.38 -16.84 -11.24
N VAL A 39 -28.72 -17.96 -11.55
CA VAL A 39 -27.73 -18.59 -10.65
C VAL A 39 -26.37 -18.56 -11.31
N VAL A 40 -25.39 -18.09 -10.57
CA VAL A 40 -23.98 -17.97 -10.99
C VAL A 40 -23.11 -18.82 -10.06
N SER A 41 -22.26 -19.67 -10.62
CA SER A 41 -21.36 -20.56 -9.86
C SER A 41 -20.04 -20.77 -10.60
N PRO A 42 -18.89 -20.70 -9.92
CA PRO A 42 -18.70 -20.44 -8.49
C PRO A 42 -18.94 -18.96 -8.12
N PRO A 43 -19.07 -18.64 -6.81
CA PRO A 43 -19.26 -17.26 -6.35
C PRO A 43 -18.00 -16.39 -6.53
N SER A 44 -16.85 -16.99 -6.80
CA SER A 44 -15.60 -16.30 -7.13
C SER A 44 -14.76 -17.10 -8.10
N VAL A 45 -14.03 -16.38 -8.97
CA VAL A 45 -13.00 -16.92 -9.86
C VAL A 45 -11.77 -16.04 -9.84
N SER A 46 -10.60 -16.63 -10.12
CA SER A 46 -9.34 -15.89 -10.17
C SER A 46 -8.54 -16.25 -11.42
N THR A 47 -7.70 -15.29 -11.85
CA THR A 47 -6.67 -15.46 -12.86
C THR A 47 -5.52 -14.50 -12.61
N GLN A 48 -4.46 -14.57 -13.40
CA GLN A 48 -3.40 -13.57 -13.42
C GLN A 48 -3.58 -12.62 -14.61
N VAL A 49 -2.93 -11.45 -14.56
CA VAL A 49 -2.81 -10.55 -15.72
C VAL A 49 -2.29 -11.35 -16.93
N GLY A 50 -2.94 -11.19 -18.07
CA GLY A 50 -2.68 -11.98 -19.28
C GLY A 50 -3.27 -13.37 -19.30
N GLY A 51 -3.89 -13.83 -18.22
CA GLY A 51 -4.52 -15.15 -18.11
C GLY A 51 -6.03 -15.14 -18.41
N THR A 52 -6.61 -16.33 -18.35
CA THR A 52 -8.06 -16.57 -18.50
C THR A 52 -8.56 -17.33 -17.28
N THR A 53 -9.74 -16.97 -16.77
CA THR A 53 -10.33 -17.64 -15.61
C THR A 53 -10.79 -19.07 -15.92
N SER A 54 -10.96 -19.87 -14.86
CA SER A 54 -11.86 -21.01 -14.93
C SER A 54 -13.28 -20.56 -15.30
N PRO A 55 -14.10 -21.45 -15.92
CA PRO A 55 -15.45 -21.08 -16.32
C PRO A 55 -16.35 -20.73 -15.13
N VAL A 56 -17.15 -19.68 -15.30
CA VAL A 56 -18.31 -19.37 -14.48
C VAL A 56 -19.55 -19.92 -15.18
N MET A 57 -20.33 -20.73 -14.49
CA MET A 57 -21.60 -21.28 -15.01
C MET A 57 -22.71 -20.29 -14.67
N VAL A 58 -23.47 -19.90 -15.69
CA VAL A 58 -24.67 -19.05 -15.55
C VAL A 58 -25.88 -19.86 -15.95
N SER A 59 -26.86 -19.98 -15.06
CA SER A 59 -28.06 -20.78 -15.27
C SER A 59 -29.33 -19.95 -15.07
N LEU A 60 -30.32 -20.21 -15.89
CA LEU A 60 -31.69 -19.73 -15.74
C LEU A 60 -32.50 -20.78 -14.95
N VAL A 61 -33.07 -20.37 -13.84
CA VAL A 61 -33.99 -21.20 -13.04
C VAL A 61 -35.39 -20.63 -13.18
N PRO A 62 -36.26 -21.30 -13.97
CA PRO A 62 -37.65 -20.86 -14.16
C PRO A 62 -38.47 -21.08 -12.88
N GLN A 63 -39.39 -20.17 -12.62
CA GLN A 63 -40.34 -20.19 -11.50
C GLN A 63 -41.76 -20.02 -12.04
N ASN A 64 -42.75 -20.63 -11.40
CA ASN A 64 -44.17 -20.50 -11.74
C ASN A 64 -44.49 -20.68 -13.21
N GLY A 65 -43.82 -21.64 -13.88
CA GLY A 65 -44.07 -21.97 -15.28
C GLY A 65 -43.48 -20.97 -16.29
N PHE A 66 -42.47 -20.19 -15.93
CA PHE A 66 -41.76 -19.32 -16.86
C PHE A 66 -41.11 -20.15 -17.99
N ALA A 67 -41.38 -19.76 -19.23
CA ALA A 67 -40.81 -20.41 -20.42
C ALA A 67 -40.16 -19.41 -21.40
N GLY A 68 -40.01 -18.18 -20.98
CA GLY A 68 -39.45 -17.10 -21.79
C GLY A 68 -37.93 -17.20 -21.98
N ALA A 69 -37.43 -16.53 -23.01
CA ALA A 69 -35.99 -16.25 -23.17
C ALA A 69 -35.62 -15.04 -22.32
N VAL A 70 -34.39 -15.08 -21.76
CA VAL A 70 -33.84 -14.00 -20.94
C VAL A 70 -32.62 -13.40 -21.66
N ASN A 71 -32.66 -12.10 -21.92
CA ASN A 71 -31.51 -11.36 -22.39
C ASN A 71 -30.55 -11.12 -21.20
N LEU A 72 -29.38 -11.76 -21.20
CA LEU A 72 -28.35 -11.59 -20.18
C LEU A 72 -27.34 -10.55 -20.61
N THR A 73 -26.99 -9.67 -19.70
CA THR A 73 -25.89 -8.70 -19.86
C THR A 73 -24.93 -8.82 -18.70
N ILE A 74 -23.61 -8.83 -18.98
CA ILE A 74 -22.55 -8.93 -18.00
C ILE A 74 -21.88 -7.56 -17.88
N THR A 75 -21.75 -7.06 -16.64
CA THR A 75 -21.17 -5.74 -16.33
C THR A 75 -20.28 -5.79 -15.08
N GLY A 76 -19.63 -4.68 -14.72
CA GLY A 76 -18.86 -4.56 -13.46
C GLY A 76 -17.39 -4.96 -13.58
N PHE A 77 -16.86 -5.11 -14.77
CA PHE A 77 -15.43 -5.30 -15.00
C PHE A 77 -14.83 -4.10 -15.74
N PRO A 78 -13.55 -3.75 -15.51
CA PRO A 78 -12.89 -2.61 -16.15
C PRO A 78 -12.59 -2.89 -17.63
N ASN A 79 -12.28 -1.83 -18.37
CA ASN A 79 -11.84 -1.93 -19.76
C ASN A 79 -10.61 -2.85 -19.88
N GLY A 80 -10.63 -3.70 -20.91
CA GLY A 80 -9.56 -4.66 -21.18
C GLY A 80 -9.79 -6.06 -20.62
N ILE A 81 -10.82 -6.28 -19.78
CA ILE A 81 -11.31 -7.60 -19.43
C ILE A 81 -12.45 -7.99 -20.38
N ASN A 82 -12.32 -9.14 -21.04
CA ASN A 82 -13.29 -9.58 -22.04
C ASN A 82 -13.95 -10.88 -21.60
N PRO A 83 -15.29 -10.90 -21.45
CA PRO A 83 -16.04 -12.12 -21.25
C PRO A 83 -16.15 -12.90 -22.58
N SER A 84 -16.04 -14.21 -22.48
CA SER A 84 -16.26 -15.13 -23.61
C SER A 84 -17.39 -16.10 -23.25
N PRO A 85 -18.38 -16.33 -24.12
CA PRO A 85 -18.39 -15.94 -25.53
C PRO A 85 -18.71 -14.47 -25.81
N ALA A 86 -19.41 -13.76 -24.93
CA ALA A 86 -19.76 -12.35 -25.12
C ALA A 86 -20.27 -11.71 -23.81
N ALA A 87 -20.29 -10.38 -23.75
CA ALA A 87 -20.86 -9.64 -22.63
C ALA A 87 -22.41 -9.59 -22.64
N SER A 88 -23.04 -9.99 -23.73
CA SER A 88 -24.50 -10.06 -23.85
C SER A 88 -24.90 -11.23 -24.73
N PHE A 89 -25.88 -12.03 -24.30
CA PHE A 89 -26.42 -13.17 -25.01
C PHE A 89 -27.79 -13.57 -24.47
N ILE A 90 -28.49 -14.49 -25.19
CA ILE A 90 -29.76 -15.04 -24.75
C ILE A 90 -29.52 -16.30 -23.92
N LEU A 91 -30.11 -16.33 -22.71
CA LEU A 91 -30.09 -17.45 -21.80
C LEU A 91 -31.44 -18.17 -21.84
N THR A 92 -31.44 -19.49 -22.01
CA THR A 92 -32.63 -20.36 -22.05
C THR A 92 -32.61 -21.36 -20.91
N SER A 93 -33.79 -21.74 -20.42
CA SER A 93 -33.91 -22.73 -19.36
C SER A 93 -33.33 -24.10 -19.79
N GLY A 94 -32.66 -24.75 -18.83
CA GLY A 94 -32.08 -26.09 -19.02
C GLY A 94 -30.74 -26.11 -19.77
N THR A 95 -30.23 -24.96 -20.22
CA THR A 95 -28.92 -24.87 -20.92
C THR A 95 -28.01 -23.88 -20.22
N PRO A 96 -27.22 -24.29 -19.19
CA PRO A 96 -26.25 -23.42 -18.54
C PRO A 96 -25.21 -22.93 -19.55
N GLN A 97 -24.84 -21.64 -19.43
CA GLN A 97 -23.80 -21.03 -20.26
C GLN A 97 -22.49 -20.91 -19.46
N GLN A 98 -21.41 -21.35 -20.09
CA GLN A 98 -20.06 -21.13 -19.54
C GLN A 98 -19.51 -19.76 -19.95
N ILE A 99 -19.03 -18.98 -18.97
CA ILE A 99 -18.38 -17.68 -19.20
C ILE A 99 -16.98 -17.76 -18.66
N THR A 100 -16.00 -17.37 -19.45
CA THR A 100 -14.63 -17.12 -19.01
C THR A 100 -14.29 -15.65 -19.18
N PHE A 101 -13.36 -15.16 -18.40
CA PHE A 101 -12.85 -13.79 -18.47
C PHE A 101 -11.37 -13.82 -18.82
N SER A 102 -10.99 -13.14 -19.91
CA SER A 102 -9.59 -12.89 -20.23
C SER A 102 -9.19 -11.51 -19.69
N ALA A 103 -8.04 -11.42 -19.01
CA ALA A 103 -7.59 -10.23 -18.29
C ALA A 103 -6.24 -9.75 -18.82
N PRO A 104 -6.20 -8.95 -19.90
CA PRO A 104 -4.96 -8.60 -20.57
C PRO A 104 -4.05 -7.68 -19.76
N ALA A 105 -4.56 -6.72 -18.95
CA ALA A 105 -3.71 -5.69 -18.34
C ALA A 105 -4.11 -5.19 -16.96
N ALA A 106 -5.28 -5.55 -16.42
CA ALA A 106 -5.78 -4.94 -15.18
C ALA A 106 -5.76 -5.94 -14.01
N ALA A 107 -4.87 -5.74 -13.04
CA ALA A 107 -4.95 -6.44 -11.76
C ALA A 107 -6.02 -5.78 -10.86
N GLY A 108 -6.66 -6.56 -9.99
CA GLY A 108 -7.67 -6.07 -9.07
C GLY A 108 -8.77 -7.09 -8.77
N THR A 109 -9.68 -6.73 -7.87
CA THR A 109 -10.86 -7.51 -7.53
C THR A 109 -12.11 -6.76 -7.97
N PHE A 110 -12.96 -7.43 -8.75
CA PHE A 110 -14.12 -6.84 -9.40
C PHE A 110 -15.37 -7.64 -9.09
N THR A 111 -16.47 -6.94 -8.78
CA THR A 111 -17.78 -7.56 -8.71
C THR A 111 -18.40 -7.60 -10.10
N VAL A 112 -18.45 -8.78 -10.71
CA VAL A 112 -19.07 -8.98 -12.02
C VAL A 112 -20.54 -9.30 -11.83
N ASN A 113 -21.41 -8.49 -12.45
CA ASN A 113 -22.84 -8.59 -12.35
C ASN A 113 -23.43 -9.23 -13.63
N PHE A 114 -24.31 -10.20 -13.45
CA PHE A 114 -25.06 -10.88 -14.50
C PHE A 114 -26.50 -10.41 -14.38
N GLN A 115 -26.95 -9.62 -15.33
CA GLN A 115 -28.28 -8.99 -15.35
C GLN A 115 -29.13 -9.62 -16.43
N GLY A 116 -30.26 -10.22 -16.06
CA GLY A 116 -31.20 -10.85 -16.97
C GLY A 116 -32.50 -10.07 -17.05
N ALA A 117 -32.98 -9.85 -18.28
CA ALA A 117 -34.24 -9.18 -18.55
C ALA A 117 -35.13 -10.03 -19.49
N SER A 118 -36.43 -10.13 -19.16
CA SER A 118 -37.47 -10.74 -20.01
C SER A 118 -38.78 -9.98 -19.86
N GLY A 119 -39.12 -9.12 -20.82
CA GLY A 119 -40.21 -8.18 -20.70
C GLY A 119 -40.04 -7.25 -19.49
N PRO A 120 -41.00 -7.20 -18.55
CA PRO A 120 -40.91 -6.37 -17.33
C PRO A 120 -40.11 -7.03 -16.22
N LEU A 121 -39.71 -8.31 -16.37
CA LEU A 121 -38.98 -9.05 -15.34
C LEU A 121 -37.47 -8.73 -15.44
N PHE A 122 -36.85 -8.46 -14.28
CA PHE A 122 -35.43 -8.14 -14.17
C PHE A 122 -34.85 -8.82 -12.93
N HIS A 123 -33.79 -9.61 -13.09
CA HIS A 123 -33.08 -10.30 -12.02
C HIS A 123 -31.58 -10.21 -12.22
N SER A 124 -30.81 -10.26 -11.13
CA SER A 124 -29.36 -10.23 -11.17
C SER A 124 -28.73 -11.22 -10.22
N ALA A 125 -27.53 -11.66 -10.56
CA ALA A 125 -26.61 -12.43 -9.72
C ALA A 125 -25.20 -11.91 -9.95
N SER A 126 -24.24 -12.23 -9.07
CA SER A 126 -22.87 -11.76 -9.19
C SER A 126 -21.85 -12.84 -8.88
N THR A 127 -20.63 -12.66 -9.38
CA THR A 127 -19.43 -13.39 -8.97
C THR A 127 -18.30 -12.41 -8.72
N ILE A 128 -17.36 -12.80 -7.88
CA ILE A 128 -16.13 -12.01 -7.64
C ILE A 128 -15.06 -12.50 -8.63
N LEU A 129 -14.52 -11.58 -9.43
CA LEU A 129 -13.38 -11.82 -10.31
C LEU A 129 -12.12 -11.20 -9.68
N THR A 130 -11.14 -12.05 -9.34
CA THR A 130 -9.83 -11.58 -8.89
C THR A 130 -8.79 -11.79 -9.98
N VAL A 131 -8.18 -10.72 -10.44
CA VAL A 131 -7.06 -10.74 -11.38
C VAL A 131 -5.79 -10.39 -10.62
N ALA A 132 -4.97 -11.40 -10.33
CA ALA A 132 -3.71 -11.20 -9.65
C ALA A 132 -2.68 -10.57 -10.61
N PRO A 133 -1.80 -9.69 -10.13
CA PRO A 133 -0.65 -9.25 -10.90
C PRO A 133 0.23 -10.47 -11.27
N PRO A 134 1.08 -10.36 -12.30
CA PRO A 134 2.09 -11.38 -12.57
C PRO A 134 2.96 -11.57 -11.33
N PRO A 135 3.54 -12.76 -11.10
CA PRO A 135 4.47 -12.98 -10.00
C PRO A 135 5.54 -11.90 -10.04
N ASN A 136 5.61 -11.10 -8.97
CA ASN A 136 6.66 -10.10 -8.85
C ASN A 136 7.96 -10.81 -8.42
N PRO A 137 9.00 -10.81 -9.26
CA PRO A 137 10.27 -11.47 -8.94
C PRO A 137 11.09 -10.68 -7.90
N PHE A 138 10.67 -9.45 -7.57
CA PHE A 138 11.32 -8.57 -6.63
C PHE A 138 10.54 -8.47 -5.32
N LEU A 139 11.27 -8.30 -4.22
CA LEU A 139 10.72 -7.70 -3.01
C LEU A 139 10.70 -6.18 -3.24
N VAL A 140 9.52 -5.59 -3.24
CA VAL A 140 9.34 -4.14 -3.37
C VAL A 140 8.85 -3.63 -2.04
N SER A 141 9.77 -3.06 -1.26
CA SER A 141 9.48 -2.43 0.02
C SER A 141 9.19 -0.95 -0.19
N ALA A 142 8.25 -0.42 0.56
CA ALA A 142 7.98 1.02 0.62
C ALA A 142 7.77 1.44 2.08
N SER A 143 8.47 2.49 2.49
CA SER A 143 8.34 3.04 3.84
C SER A 143 6.94 3.58 4.04
N TYR A 144 6.27 3.09 5.09
CA TYR A 144 4.89 3.41 5.41
C TYR A 144 4.78 4.08 6.78
N TYR A 145 4.14 5.26 6.81
CA TYR A 145 4.01 6.12 7.97
C TYR A 145 2.59 6.09 8.56
N PRO A 146 2.40 5.46 9.73
CA PRO A 146 1.09 5.31 10.37
C PRO A 146 0.77 6.45 11.34
N TRP A 147 1.17 7.68 11.06
CA TRP A 147 1.07 8.81 11.99
C TRP A 147 0.05 9.89 11.61
N TYR A 148 -0.68 9.71 10.50
CA TYR A 148 -1.61 10.73 10.03
C TYR A 148 -2.89 10.75 10.87
N ASP A 149 -3.20 11.93 11.38
CA ASP A 149 -4.46 12.31 12.01
C ASP A 149 -4.76 13.79 11.69
N ALA A 150 -5.82 14.35 12.26
CA ALA A 150 -6.17 15.75 12.03
C ALA A 150 -5.04 16.75 12.41
N ASN A 151 -4.15 16.38 13.35
CA ASN A 151 -3.03 17.24 13.77
C ASN A 151 -1.82 17.05 12.88
N ALA A 152 -1.52 15.81 12.46
CA ALA A 152 -0.35 15.50 11.66
C ALA A 152 -0.37 16.16 10.28
N TRP A 153 -1.55 16.49 9.73
CA TRP A 153 -1.67 17.26 8.49
C TRP A 153 -1.36 18.75 8.67
N GLN A 154 -1.34 19.24 9.91
CA GLN A 154 -1.11 20.63 10.26
C GLN A 154 -0.20 20.72 11.49
N TYR A 155 1.10 20.80 11.28
CA TYR A 155 2.05 21.00 12.38
C TYR A 155 2.08 22.42 12.87
N LEU A 156 2.40 22.58 14.16
CA LEU A 156 2.60 23.89 14.82
C LEU A 156 4.10 24.25 14.89
N ASP A 157 4.40 25.50 15.17
CA ASP A 157 5.74 26.09 15.33
C ASP A 157 6.59 26.07 14.05
N CYS A 158 7.73 25.37 14.08
CA CYS A 158 8.65 25.28 12.96
C CYS A 158 8.09 24.36 11.86
N TYR A 159 7.11 23.52 12.19
CA TYR A 159 6.46 22.65 11.26
C TYR A 159 5.19 23.30 10.70
N GLY A 160 5.05 23.30 9.39
CA GLY A 160 3.85 23.74 8.67
C GLY A 160 3.03 22.55 8.21
N GLY A 161 2.12 22.80 7.25
CA GLY A 161 1.42 21.74 6.52
C GLY A 161 2.32 21.03 5.52
N THR A 162 1.77 20.03 4.84
CA THR A 162 2.47 19.35 3.75
C THR A 162 2.65 20.27 2.54
N LEU A 163 3.71 20.09 1.76
CA LEU A 163 3.91 20.86 0.53
C LEU A 163 2.67 20.77 -0.37
N ARG A 164 2.14 19.57 -0.56
CA ARG A 164 0.99 19.32 -1.44
C ARG A 164 -0.28 20.06 -1.00
N GLY A 165 -0.47 20.27 0.30
CA GLY A 165 -1.54 21.09 0.85
C GLY A 165 -1.37 22.59 0.58
N GLU A 166 -0.11 23.05 0.51
CA GLU A 166 0.24 24.45 0.30
C GLU A 166 0.34 24.88 -1.17
N LEU A 167 0.23 23.95 -2.12
CA LEU A 167 0.23 24.28 -3.55
C LEU A 167 -1.06 24.99 -4.00
N VAL A 168 -0.97 25.75 -5.07
CA VAL A 168 -2.12 26.46 -5.69
C VAL A 168 -2.29 26.02 -7.14
N PRO A 169 -3.27 25.16 -7.48
CA PRO A 169 -4.23 24.51 -6.56
C PRO A 169 -3.58 23.43 -5.68
N SER A 170 -4.17 23.13 -4.53
CA SER A 170 -3.70 22.09 -3.62
C SER A 170 -3.78 20.69 -4.26
N GLN A 171 -2.85 19.81 -3.89
CA GLN A 171 -2.69 18.47 -4.46
C GLN A 171 -2.75 17.41 -3.36
N LEU A 172 -3.86 17.38 -2.63
CA LEU A 172 -4.07 16.51 -1.48
C LEU A 172 -4.03 15.02 -1.87
N PRO A 173 -3.85 14.10 -0.88
CA PRO A 173 -4.06 12.68 -1.11
C PRO A 173 -5.42 12.40 -1.74
N MET A 174 -5.53 11.38 -2.57
CA MET A 174 -6.81 10.97 -3.17
C MET A 174 -7.84 10.56 -2.10
N LEU A 175 -7.38 10.08 -0.93
CA LEU A 175 -8.20 9.78 0.25
C LEU A 175 -8.50 11.02 1.11
N GLY A 176 -8.07 12.21 0.70
CA GLY A 176 -8.12 13.42 1.52
C GLY A 176 -7.08 13.40 2.64
N GLN A 177 -7.21 14.30 3.59
CA GLN A 177 -6.41 14.31 4.83
C GLN A 177 -6.96 13.26 5.79
N TYR A 178 -6.56 12.02 5.60
CA TYR A 178 -7.09 10.84 6.29
C TYR A 178 -6.54 10.67 7.71
N ASP A 179 -7.19 9.81 8.48
CA ASP A 179 -6.72 9.29 9.75
C ASP A 179 -6.16 7.87 9.55
N SER A 180 -4.92 7.64 9.98
CA SER A 180 -4.28 6.31 9.95
C SER A 180 -4.99 5.27 10.82
N ASN A 181 -5.91 5.69 11.71
CA ASN A 181 -6.78 4.79 12.46
C ASN A 181 -8.00 4.30 11.67
N ASP A 182 -8.23 4.78 10.45
CA ASP A 182 -9.35 4.34 9.62
C ASP A 182 -9.00 3.07 8.84
N GLN A 183 -9.69 1.97 9.17
CA GLN A 183 -9.54 0.68 8.49
C GLN A 183 -9.81 0.76 6.98
N THR A 184 -10.66 1.67 6.53
CA THR A 184 -10.98 1.82 5.10
C THR A 184 -9.82 2.46 4.33
N VAL A 185 -9.10 3.38 4.96
CA VAL A 185 -7.86 3.97 4.45
C VAL A 185 -6.80 2.89 4.28
N VAL A 186 -6.52 2.12 5.33
CA VAL A 186 -5.51 1.05 5.29
C VAL A 186 -5.87 0.00 4.23
N THR A 187 -7.14 -0.39 4.13
CA THR A 187 -7.61 -1.34 3.10
C THR A 187 -7.33 -0.82 1.69
N GLN A 188 -7.62 0.47 1.43
CA GLN A 188 -7.39 1.07 0.11
C GLN A 188 -5.89 1.18 -0.20
N GLN A 189 -5.06 1.53 0.79
CA GLN A 189 -3.62 1.63 0.64
C GLN A 189 -2.97 0.25 0.37
N ILE A 190 -3.44 -0.81 1.04
CA ILE A 190 -3.05 -2.19 0.73
C ILE A 190 -3.42 -2.54 -0.72
N ALA A 191 -4.65 -2.26 -1.14
CA ALA A 191 -5.11 -2.54 -2.49
C ALA A 191 -4.27 -1.82 -3.56
N TRP A 192 -3.94 -0.54 -3.35
CA TRP A 192 -3.05 0.23 -4.22
C TRP A 192 -1.64 -0.34 -4.27
N SER A 193 -1.09 -0.70 -3.10
CA SER A 193 0.25 -1.28 -2.99
C SER A 193 0.37 -2.56 -3.82
N ILE A 194 -0.56 -3.50 -3.62
CA ILE A 194 -0.58 -4.78 -4.34
C ILE A 194 -0.74 -4.57 -5.85
N ALA A 195 -1.66 -3.69 -6.25
CA ALA A 195 -1.90 -3.40 -7.66
C ALA A 195 -0.67 -2.76 -8.35
N ALA A 196 0.19 -2.07 -7.60
CA ALA A 196 1.43 -1.49 -8.08
C ALA A 196 2.62 -2.46 -8.05
N GLY A 197 2.48 -3.61 -7.38
CA GLY A 197 3.56 -4.57 -7.17
C GLY A 197 4.39 -4.33 -5.90
N ILE A 198 3.99 -3.41 -5.02
CA ILE A 198 4.55 -3.28 -3.67
C ILE A 198 4.04 -4.47 -2.86
N ASN A 199 4.94 -5.26 -2.32
CA ASN A 199 4.62 -6.48 -1.59
C ASN A 199 5.18 -6.50 -0.16
N VAL A 200 5.83 -5.40 0.25
CA VAL A 200 6.35 -5.17 1.60
C VAL A 200 6.09 -3.72 2.01
N TRP A 201 5.56 -3.51 3.21
CA TRP A 201 5.65 -2.23 3.90
C TRP A 201 6.71 -2.30 4.98
N ASP A 202 7.66 -1.41 4.98
CA ASP A 202 8.52 -1.16 6.13
C ASP A 202 7.86 -0.07 6.98
N LEU A 203 7.25 -0.53 8.09
CA LEU A 203 6.41 0.30 8.95
C LEU A 203 7.28 1.13 9.90
N GLU A 204 7.15 2.45 9.78
CA GLU A 204 7.76 3.39 10.72
C GLU A 204 7.37 3.05 12.16
N TRP A 205 8.36 2.91 13.03
CA TRP A 205 8.13 2.55 14.43
C TRP A 205 9.11 3.24 15.39
N VAL A 206 8.52 3.74 16.44
CA VAL A 206 9.19 4.15 17.67
C VAL A 206 8.46 3.57 18.88
N PRO A 207 9.11 3.45 20.05
CA PRO A 207 8.43 2.89 21.23
C PRO A 207 7.16 3.64 21.60
N PRO A 208 6.16 2.97 22.19
CA PRO A 208 4.87 3.55 22.54
C PRO A 208 4.95 4.81 23.43
N GLU A 209 5.99 4.93 24.26
CA GLU A 209 6.23 6.11 25.09
C GLU A 209 6.72 7.32 24.31
N THR A 210 7.22 7.15 23.09
CA THR A 210 7.70 8.22 22.21
C THR A 210 6.56 8.78 21.35
N ALA A 211 5.81 7.88 20.70
CA ALA A 211 4.67 8.26 19.86
C ALA A 211 3.68 7.09 19.73
N PRO A 212 2.38 7.36 19.39
CA PRO A 212 1.34 6.34 19.39
C PRO A 212 1.38 5.39 18.16
N LEU A 213 2.45 5.36 17.37
CA LEU A 213 2.56 4.58 16.13
C LEU A 213 2.33 3.08 16.37
N ASP A 214 2.89 2.54 17.43
CA ASP A 214 2.71 1.15 17.83
C ASP A 214 1.24 0.77 17.97
N SER A 215 0.43 1.66 18.53
CA SER A 215 -1.02 1.45 18.70
C SER A 215 -1.73 1.35 17.34
N VAL A 216 -1.41 2.22 16.39
CA VAL A 216 -1.97 2.19 15.04
C VAL A 216 -1.55 0.91 14.31
N ILE A 217 -0.26 0.54 14.39
CA ILE A 217 0.23 -0.69 13.78
C ILE A 217 -0.54 -1.90 14.33
N ARG A 218 -0.57 -2.09 15.65
CA ARG A 218 -1.15 -3.29 16.28
C ARG A 218 -2.66 -3.37 16.19
N ASN A 219 -3.35 -2.24 16.34
CA ASN A 219 -4.81 -2.23 16.51
C ASN A 219 -5.54 -1.91 15.21
N VAL A 220 -4.85 -1.36 14.21
CA VAL A 220 -5.46 -1.00 12.92
C VAL A 220 -4.83 -1.80 11.78
N ILE A 221 -3.53 -1.62 11.51
CA ILE A 221 -2.87 -2.24 10.37
C ILE A 221 -2.88 -3.77 10.48
N LEU A 222 -2.42 -4.32 11.60
CA LEU A 222 -2.35 -5.78 11.80
C LEU A 222 -3.72 -6.44 12.03
N GLN A 223 -4.76 -5.67 12.30
CA GLN A 223 -6.15 -6.17 12.39
C GLN A 223 -6.90 -6.02 11.06
N ASN A 224 -6.29 -5.44 10.03
CA ASN A 224 -6.93 -5.30 8.74
C ASN A 224 -7.14 -6.66 8.07
N LEU A 225 -8.31 -6.89 7.49
CA LEU A 225 -8.65 -8.16 6.85
C LEU A 225 -7.76 -8.50 5.65
N HIS A 226 -7.11 -7.49 5.06
CA HIS A 226 -6.25 -7.60 3.89
C HIS A 226 -4.74 -7.61 4.23
N ILE A 227 -4.36 -7.58 5.51
CA ILE A 227 -2.94 -7.62 5.90
C ILE A 227 -2.24 -8.92 5.45
N GLY A 228 -3.01 -9.99 5.20
CA GLY A 228 -2.50 -11.23 4.62
C GLY A 228 -2.04 -11.13 3.16
N ASP A 229 -2.48 -10.10 2.45
CA ASP A 229 -2.18 -9.87 1.05
C ASP A 229 -0.82 -9.16 0.84
N ILE A 230 -0.29 -8.50 1.87
CA ILE A 230 1.00 -7.80 1.88
C ILE A 230 1.85 -8.28 3.07
N ARG A 231 3.17 -8.17 2.95
CA ARG A 231 4.10 -8.39 4.08
C ARG A 231 4.48 -7.07 4.71
N PHE A 232 4.93 -7.12 5.96
CA PHE A 232 5.50 -5.95 6.62
C PHE A 232 6.80 -6.31 7.35
N ALA A 233 7.65 -5.30 7.51
CA ALA A 233 8.82 -5.33 8.38
C ALA A 233 8.78 -4.09 9.28
N MET A 234 9.51 -4.09 10.39
CA MET A 234 9.66 -2.88 11.20
C MET A 234 10.76 -2.00 10.62
N PHE A 235 10.47 -0.71 10.52
CA PHE A 235 11.43 0.34 10.25
C PHE A 235 11.73 1.02 11.59
N TYR A 236 12.89 0.71 12.16
CA TYR A 236 13.32 1.23 13.45
C TYR A 236 13.93 2.60 13.29
N ASP A 237 13.20 3.64 13.66
CA ASP A 237 13.69 5.02 13.61
C ASP A 237 14.56 5.37 14.82
N TYR A 238 15.86 5.22 14.63
CA TYR A 238 16.85 5.62 15.64
C TYR A 238 16.83 7.11 15.89
N ALA A 239 16.61 7.94 14.86
CA ALA A 239 16.70 9.39 14.97
C ALA A 239 15.57 9.95 15.85
N ILE A 240 14.34 9.54 15.64
CA ILE A 240 13.20 9.93 16.50
C ILE A 240 13.35 9.31 17.88
N ARG A 241 13.77 8.03 17.98
CA ARG A 241 13.93 7.31 19.25
C ARG A 241 14.88 8.04 20.23
N PHE A 242 15.96 8.63 19.71
CA PHE A 242 17.02 9.24 20.53
C PHE A 242 17.25 10.72 20.24
N GLY A 243 16.27 11.41 19.62
CA GLY A 243 16.31 12.86 19.41
C GLY A 243 17.48 13.34 18.57
N ASN A 244 17.85 12.60 17.52
CA ASN A 244 19.00 12.87 16.64
C ASN A 244 20.38 12.85 17.38
N ASP A 245 20.48 12.23 18.54
CA ASP A 245 21.75 11.98 19.19
C ASP A 245 22.34 10.64 18.72
N PHE A 246 23.21 10.69 17.74
CA PHE A 246 23.83 9.52 17.09
C PHE A 246 25.05 8.96 17.83
N ASN A 247 25.41 9.50 19.00
CA ASN A 247 26.46 8.91 19.83
C ASN A 247 25.91 7.70 20.59
N LEU A 248 26.41 6.50 20.25
CA LEU A 248 26.02 5.25 20.88
C LEU A 248 26.63 5.10 22.27
N THR A 249 25.77 5.07 23.28
CA THR A 249 26.12 4.77 24.67
C THR A 249 25.63 3.38 25.08
N PRO A 250 26.16 2.78 26.15
CA PRO A 250 25.67 1.51 26.68
C PRO A 250 24.17 1.53 27.02
N ASP A 251 23.66 2.65 27.51
CA ASP A 251 22.24 2.78 27.83
C ASP A 251 21.36 2.77 26.58
N LYS A 252 21.78 3.43 25.51
CA LYS A 252 21.09 3.37 24.21
C LYS A 252 21.12 1.96 23.61
N VAL A 253 22.24 1.26 23.71
CA VAL A 253 22.34 -0.15 23.27
C VAL A 253 21.35 -1.01 24.07
N THR A 254 21.25 -0.81 25.39
CA THR A 254 20.27 -1.52 26.22
C THR A 254 18.84 -1.22 25.79
N ALA A 255 18.53 0.04 25.50
CA ALA A 255 17.20 0.44 25.01
C ALA A 255 16.87 -0.20 23.64
N ILE A 256 17.82 -0.19 22.68
CA ILE A 256 17.65 -0.86 21.37
C ILE A 256 17.36 -2.35 21.56
N ILE A 257 18.10 -3.03 22.43
CA ILE A 257 17.84 -4.44 22.72
C ILE A 257 16.43 -4.67 23.28
N SER A 258 15.99 -3.81 24.18
CA SER A 258 14.62 -3.86 24.74
C SER A 258 13.56 -3.65 23.64
N ASP A 259 13.77 -2.70 22.75
CA ASP A 259 12.88 -2.42 21.63
C ASP A 259 12.77 -3.64 20.68
N PHE A 260 13.89 -4.31 20.40
CA PHE A 260 13.90 -5.52 19.56
C PHE A 260 13.30 -6.75 20.28
N GLN A 261 13.44 -6.85 21.59
CA GLN A 261 12.72 -7.86 22.39
C GLN A 261 11.20 -7.63 22.34
N TYR A 262 10.78 -6.37 22.31
CA TYR A 262 9.39 -6.01 22.06
C TYR A 262 8.93 -6.45 20.66
N PHE A 263 9.76 -6.28 19.61
CA PHE A 263 9.46 -6.79 18.27
C PHE A 263 9.33 -8.32 18.26
N ALA A 264 10.21 -9.02 18.94
CA ALA A 264 10.16 -10.47 19.05
C ALA A 264 8.85 -10.97 19.65
N ALA A 265 8.36 -10.28 20.69
CA ALA A 265 7.14 -10.65 21.40
C ALA A 265 5.86 -10.28 20.63
N ASN A 266 5.85 -9.18 19.85
CA ASN A 266 4.62 -8.61 19.31
C ASN A 266 4.50 -8.71 17.79
N TYR A 267 5.63 -8.76 17.04
CA TYR A 267 5.62 -8.63 15.58
C TYR A 267 6.23 -9.81 14.84
N PHE A 268 7.39 -10.33 15.25
CA PHE A 268 8.10 -11.39 14.51
C PHE A 268 7.31 -12.69 14.38
N ILE A 269 6.36 -12.92 15.26
CA ILE A 269 5.47 -14.10 15.24
C ILE A 269 4.29 -13.94 14.26
N HIS A 270 4.02 -12.72 13.78
CA HIS A 270 2.90 -12.47 12.88
C HIS A 270 3.10 -13.17 11.53
N PRO A 271 2.08 -13.82 10.94
CA PRO A 271 2.22 -14.57 9.68
C PRO A 271 2.62 -13.71 8.50
N SER A 272 2.20 -12.43 8.45
CA SER A 272 2.56 -11.47 7.40
C SER A 272 3.89 -10.76 7.65
N TYR A 273 4.59 -11.04 8.76
CA TYR A 273 5.91 -10.44 8.99
C TYR A 273 6.90 -10.92 7.93
N LEU A 274 7.65 -9.98 7.31
CA LEU A 274 8.66 -10.32 6.31
C LEU A 274 9.78 -11.15 6.95
N LYS A 275 9.97 -12.35 6.42
CA LYS A 275 11.08 -13.24 6.78
C LYS A 275 11.82 -13.64 5.51
N VAL A 276 13.15 -13.66 5.60
CA VAL A 276 14.04 -14.02 4.48
C VAL A 276 14.96 -15.18 4.86
N GLY A 277 15.58 -15.79 3.88
CA GLY A 277 16.46 -16.95 4.11
C GLY A 277 15.78 -18.06 4.91
N GLN A 278 16.39 -18.50 5.99
CA GLN A 278 15.88 -19.57 6.86
C GLN A 278 14.84 -19.05 7.88
N GLY A 279 13.93 -18.17 7.48
CA GLY A 279 12.89 -17.64 8.36
C GLY A 279 13.34 -16.48 9.24
N ARG A 280 14.37 -15.75 8.84
CA ARG A 280 14.95 -14.61 9.57
C ARG A 280 14.04 -13.39 9.45
N PRO A 281 13.46 -12.85 10.55
CA PRO A 281 12.68 -11.62 10.50
C PRO A 281 13.55 -10.42 10.11
N VAL A 282 13.03 -9.60 9.18
CA VAL A 282 13.72 -8.42 8.63
C VAL A 282 13.42 -7.19 9.47
N VAL A 283 14.45 -6.40 9.77
CA VAL A 283 14.27 -5.06 10.37
C VAL A 283 15.13 -4.07 9.57
N PHE A 284 14.51 -2.98 9.12
CA PHE A 284 15.20 -1.82 8.59
C PHE A 284 15.66 -0.94 9.75
N PHE A 285 16.93 -0.56 9.77
CA PHE A 285 17.52 0.25 10.82
C PHE A 285 17.93 1.60 10.25
N TYR A 286 17.11 2.61 10.50
CA TYR A 286 17.28 3.97 9.98
C TYR A 286 18.43 4.71 10.65
N ALA A 287 19.06 5.61 9.88
CA ALA A 287 20.16 6.48 10.29
C ALA A 287 21.43 5.72 10.76
N ALA A 288 21.62 4.47 10.32
CA ALA A 288 22.76 3.67 10.67
C ALA A 288 24.10 4.37 10.34
N ALA A 289 24.19 5.03 9.18
CA ALA A 289 25.37 5.76 8.73
C ALA A 289 25.79 6.90 9.65
N ALA A 290 24.89 7.47 10.44
CA ALA A 290 25.18 8.56 11.38
C ALA A 290 25.72 8.08 12.73
N LEU A 291 25.52 6.80 13.07
CA LEU A 291 25.90 6.25 14.38
C LEU A 291 27.42 6.30 14.61
N ASN A 292 27.83 6.68 15.80
CA ASN A 292 29.24 6.76 16.19
C ASN A 292 29.46 6.43 17.67
N PRO A 293 30.66 5.99 18.08
CA PRO A 293 31.75 5.58 17.19
C PRO A 293 31.46 4.27 16.46
N VAL A 294 32.11 4.02 15.33
CA VAL A 294 31.89 2.79 14.51
C VAL A 294 32.14 1.51 15.31
N SER A 295 33.10 1.51 16.22
CA SER A 295 33.34 0.36 17.12
C SER A 295 32.15 0.05 18.04
N ALA A 296 31.39 1.06 18.46
CA ALA A 296 30.18 0.86 19.26
C ALA A 296 29.05 0.29 18.40
N VAL A 297 28.97 0.62 17.10
CA VAL A 297 28.01 0.02 16.15
C VAL A 297 28.24 -1.49 16.05
N GLN A 298 29.49 -1.91 15.85
CA GLN A 298 29.85 -3.33 15.79
C GLN A 298 29.49 -4.08 17.08
N GLN A 299 29.76 -3.49 18.23
CA GLN A 299 29.41 -4.07 19.52
C GLN A 299 27.91 -4.13 19.72
N MET A 300 27.18 -3.07 19.35
CA MET A 300 25.73 -3.00 19.43
C MET A 300 25.09 -4.12 18.58
N VAL A 301 25.46 -4.25 17.30
CA VAL A 301 24.90 -5.27 16.41
C VAL A 301 25.23 -6.68 16.92
N THR A 302 26.44 -6.93 17.40
CA THR A 302 26.83 -8.23 17.98
C THR A 302 25.98 -8.58 19.20
N THR A 303 25.80 -7.62 20.12
CA THR A 303 25.01 -7.82 21.34
C THR A 303 23.52 -8.01 21.03
N LEU A 304 23.00 -7.22 20.08
CA LEU A 304 21.62 -7.32 19.62
C LEU A 304 21.33 -8.69 19.00
N ARG A 305 22.20 -9.16 18.09
CA ARG A 305 22.05 -10.50 17.48
C ARG A 305 22.06 -11.61 18.52
N LYS A 306 22.95 -11.50 19.53
CA LYS A 306 22.96 -12.46 20.63
C LYS A 306 21.64 -12.43 21.41
N ALA A 307 21.16 -11.26 21.81
CA ALA A 307 19.91 -11.11 22.55
C ALA A 307 18.71 -11.67 21.76
N MET A 308 18.66 -11.47 20.45
CA MET A 308 17.60 -12.03 19.61
C MET A 308 17.73 -13.54 19.44
N THR A 309 18.94 -14.09 19.35
CA THR A 309 19.17 -15.55 19.34
C THR A 309 18.71 -16.17 20.65
N ASP A 310 19.01 -15.55 21.78
CA ASP A 310 18.54 -15.99 23.10
C ASP A 310 16.98 -15.95 23.21
N ALA A 311 16.34 -15.03 22.45
CA ALA A 311 14.88 -14.95 22.31
C ALA A 311 14.29 -15.90 21.23
N GLY A 312 15.12 -16.70 20.56
CA GLY A 312 14.70 -17.70 19.56
C GLY A 312 14.62 -17.17 18.12
N PHE A 313 15.19 -15.99 17.82
CA PHE A 313 15.13 -15.38 16.49
C PHE A 313 16.54 -15.11 15.93
N SER A 314 16.78 -15.56 14.69
CA SER A 314 17.92 -15.11 13.91
C SER A 314 17.48 -13.94 13.01
N ILE A 315 17.72 -12.71 13.45
CA ILE A 315 17.26 -11.50 12.73
C ILE A 315 18.06 -11.22 11.46
N TYR A 316 17.43 -10.55 10.49
CA TYR A 316 18.04 -10.00 9.29
C TYR A 316 18.00 -8.47 9.36
N LEU A 317 19.15 -7.83 9.49
CA LEU A 317 19.27 -6.37 9.67
C LEU A 317 19.66 -5.71 8.35
N ILE A 318 18.85 -4.74 7.92
CA ILE A 318 19.11 -3.87 6.76
C ILE A 318 19.46 -2.49 7.30
N GLY A 319 20.72 -2.10 7.23
CA GLY A 319 21.21 -0.82 7.75
C GLY A 319 21.14 0.32 6.74
N ASP A 320 20.66 1.48 7.15
CA ASP A 320 20.67 2.72 6.37
C ASP A 320 22.10 3.30 6.33
N GLU A 321 22.94 2.71 5.48
CA GLU A 321 24.36 3.05 5.34
C GLU A 321 24.70 3.73 4.01
N TYR A 322 23.80 3.71 3.02
CA TYR A 322 24.04 4.36 1.74
C TYR A 322 23.94 5.89 1.85
N ASN A 323 24.97 6.56 1.43
CA ASN A 323 24.99 8.02 1.27
C ASN A 323 25.62 8.38 -0.07
N PRO A 324 24.93 9.10 -0.98
CA PRO A 324 25.45 9.40 -2.31
C PRO A 324 26.69 10.31 -2.29
N LEU A 325 26.93 11.02 -1.19
CA LEU A 325 28.02 12.00 -1.06
C LEU A 325 29.28 11.42 -0.37
N VAL A 326 29.19 10.19 0.14
CA VAL A 326 30.28 9.57 0.93
C VAL A 326 30.65 8.21 0.32
N PRO A 327 31.92 7.91 0.09
CA PRO A 327 32.35 6.58 -0.34
C PRO A 327 31.95 5.50 0.66
N PRO A 328 31.71 4.24 0.21
CA PRO A 328 31.37 3.14 1.09
C PRO A 328 32.48 2.85 2.12
N ASP A 329 32.09 2.69 3.38
CA ASP A 329 33.00 2.27 4.47
C ASP A 329 32.81 0.77 4.75
N PRO A 330 33.78 -0.11 4.42
CA PRO A 330 33.66 -1.54 4.65
C PRO A 330 33.47 -1.94 6.11
N VAL A 331 34.00 -1.14 7.06
CA VAL A 331 33.87 -1.44 8.50
C VAL A 331 32.42 -1.22 8.96
N ARG A 332 31.73 -0.22 8.41
CA ARG A 332 30.32 0.05 8.70
C ARG A 332 29.43 -0.99 8.02
N ILE A 333 29.64 -1.18 6.71
CA ILE A 333 28.83 -2.09 5.87
C ILE A 333 28.85 -3.51 6.45
N GLY A 334 30.02 -4.01 6.89
CA GLY A 334 30.18 -5.35 7.41
C GLY A 334 29.41 -5.69 8.69
N ASN A 335 28.74 -4.73 9.32
CA ASN A 335 27.90 -4.99 10.50
C ASN A 335 26.50 -5.52 10.15
N TRP A 336 26.03 -5.31 8.92
CA TRP A 336 24.67 -5.56 8.47
C TRP A 336 24.57 -6.82 7.61
N ASP A 337 23.37 -7.39 7.46
CA ASP A 337 23.10 -8.44 6.47
C ASP A 337 22.86 -7.84 5.08
N ALA A 338 22.26 -6.65 5.05
CA ALA A 338 22.10 -5.83 3.86
C ALA A 338 22.21 -4.34 4.22
N ILE A 339 22.45 -3.52 3.21
CA ILE A 339 22.46 -2.06 3.35
C ILE A 339 21.48 -1.43 2.35
N PHE A 340 20.91 -0.30 2.73
CA PHE A 340 20.05 0.54 1.89
C PHE A 340 20.34 2.02 2.18
N GLY A 341 19.62 2.95 1.52
CA GLY A 341 19.66 4.37 1.83
C GLY A 341 18.28 4.99 1.81
N TYR A 342 17.82 5.45 2.96
CA TYR A 342 16.52 6.10 3.08
C TYR A 342 16.46 7.44 2.31
N GLY A 343 17.50 8.27 2.43
CA GLY A 343 17.55 9.62 1.87
C GLY A 343 18.40 9.75 0.61
N PRO A 344 18.05 9.13 -0.54
CA PRO A 344 18.88 9.26 -1.75
C PRO A 344 18.90 10.69 -2.30
N SER A 345 17.98 11.58 -1.91
CA SER A 345 17.90 12.97 -2.32
C SER A 345 18.93 13.90 -1.65
N VAL A 346 19.65 13.43 -0.63
CA VAL A 346 20.59 14.25 0.16
C VAL A 346 21.60 14.97 -0.73
N GLY A 347 21.68 16.30 -0.56
CA GLY A 347 22.63 17.16 -1.27
C GLY A 347 22.21 17.60 -2.66
N TYR A 348 21.02 17.24 -3.14
CA TYR A 348 20.51 17.61 -4.45
C TYR A 348 19.42 18.67 -4.41
N ALA A 349 19.39 19.52 -5.46
CA ALA A 349 18.39 20.54 -5.68
C ALA A 349 18.02 20.63 -7.16
N GLY A 350 16.78 20.99 -7.45
CA GLY A 350 16.32 21.24 -8.82
C GLY A 350 15.99 19.96 -9.60
N TYR A 351 16.17 20.00 -10.91
CA TYR A 351 15.86 18.89 -11.81
C TYR A 351 17.05 17.96 -11.98
N SER A 352 16.81 16.65 -12.07
CA SER A 352 17.87 15.66 -12.12
C SER A 352 18.76 15.74 -13.36
N ASP A 353 18.24 16.21 -14.49
CA ASP A 353 19.02 16.42 -15.72
C ASP A 353 20.02 17.58 -15.57
N ASP A 354 19.69 18.59 -14.75
CA ASP A 354 20.54 19.78 -14.54
C ASP A 354 21.58 19.57 -13.44
N ASN A 355 21.33 18.68 -12.47
CA ASN A 355 22.12 18.55 -11.24
C ASN A 355 23.00 17.29 -11.18
N GLY A 356 22.93 16.41 -12.18
CA GLY A 356 23.74 15.20 -12.23
C GLY A 356 23.32 14.10 -11.23
N PHE A 357 22.12 14.18 -10.63
CA PHE A 357 21.60 13.26 -9.64
C PHE A 357 21.72 11.79 -10.07
N LEU A 358 21.16 11.43 -11.23
CA LEU A 358 21.18 10.05 -11.73
C LEU A 358 22.59 9.55 -12.04
N ALA A 359 23.48 10.42 -12.53
CA ALA A 359 24.86 10.07 -12.85
C ALA A 359 25.69 9.74 -11.59
N LEU A 360 25.53 10.54 -10.54
CA LEU A 360 26.21 10.27 -9.28
C LEU A 360 25.68 8.99 -8.64
N HIS A 361 24.37 8.80 -8.58
CA HIS A 361 23.78 7.56 -8.06
C HIS A 361 24.23 6.32 -8.86
N SER A 362 24.40 6.42 -10.17
CA SER A 362 24.98 5.33 -10.97
C SER A 362 26.37 4.95 -10.49
N THR A 363 27.23 5.93 -10.24
CA THR A 363 28.58 5.72 -9.73
C THR A 363 28.58 5.15 -8.32
N MET A 364 27.77 5.72 -7.43
CA MET A 364 27.76 5.34 -6.02
C MET A 364 27.07 4.00 -5.79
N TYR A 365 26.01 3.65 -6.52
CA TYR A 365 25.39 2.31 -6.43
C TYR A 365 26.38 1.23 -6.85
N ALA A 366 27.18 1.47 -7.91
CA ALA A 366 28.24 0.54 -8.30
C ALA A 366 29.27 0.36 -7.19
N ALA A 367 29.72 1.44 -6.56
CA ALA A 367 30.69 1.41 -5.48
C ALA A 367 30.16 0.69 -4.24
N TYR A 368 28.95 1.01 -3.79
CA TYR A 368 28.32 0.39 -2.62
C TYR A 368 28.00 -1.08 -2.84
N GLN A 369 27.45 -1.45 -4.01
CA GLN A 369 27.21 -2.86 -4.34
C GLN A 369 28.49 -3.67 -4.37
N ALA A 370 29.56 -3.14 -4.98
CA ALA A 370 30.85 -3.83 -5.02
C ALA A 370 31.46 -4.02 -3.61
N ALA A 371 31.39 -2.99 -2.75
CA ALA A 371 31.87 -3.07 -1.38
C ALA A 371 31.05 -4.08 -0.55
N ALA A 372 29.72 -4.05 -0.67
CA ALA A 372 28.84 -4.98 0.02
C ALA A 372 29.09 -6.43 -0.43
N GLN A 373 29.20 -6.70 -1.72
CA GLN A 373 29.49 -8.03 -2.26
C GLN A 373 30.83 -8.62 -1.78
N GLN A 374 31.86 -7.80 -1.65
CA GLN A 374 33.17 -8.22 -1.10
C GLN A 374 33.06 -8.70 0.36
N LEU A 375 32.06 -8.20 1.10
CA LEU A 375 31.85 -8.54 2.49
C LEU A 375 30.75 -9.61 2.70
N GLY A 376 30.13 -10.09 1.62
CA GLY A 376 28.97 -11.00 1.69
C GLY A 376 27.69 -10.31 2.22
N VAL A 377 27.64 -8.99 2.18
CA VAL A 377 26.49 -8.15 2.55
C VAL A 377 25.67 -7.87 1.29
N ASP A 378 24.35 -7.83 1.41
CA ASP A 378 23.52 -7.50 0.28
C ASP A 378 23.33 -5.98 0.12
N PHE A 379 23.00 -5.52 -1.09
CA PHE A 379 22.69 -4.12 -1.38
C PHE A 379 21.26 -4.00 -1.87
N VAL A 380 20.45 -3.23 -1.13
CA VAL A 380 19.06 -2.92 -1.46
C VAL A 380 19.03 -1.51 -2.06
N PRO A 381 18.94 -1.37 -3.38
CA PRO A 381 18.85 -0.06 -4.01
C PRO A 381 17.55 0.63 -3.62
N SER A 382 17.65 1.90 -3.23
CA SER A 382 16.50 2.75 -2.89
C SER A 382 16.14 3.67 -4.05
N VAL A 383 14.87 4.04 -4.16
CA VAL A 383 14.38 4.99 -5.14
C VAL A 383 13.43 5.97 -4.47
N THR A 384 13.48 7.24 -4.88
CA THR A 384 12.57 8.30 -4.42
C THR A 384 11.92 8.99 -5.61
N PRO A 385 10.65 9.44 -5.51
CA PRO A 385 10.03 10.24 -6.56
C PRO A 385 10.58 11.66 -6.64
N GLY A 386 11.09 12.20 -5.55
CA GLY A 386 11.59 13.54 -5.32
C GLY A 386 11.77 13.79 -3.84
N PHE A 387 11.99 15.05 -3.45
CA PHE A 387 12.07 15.46 -2.04
C PHE A 387 11.78 16.95 -1.91
N ASN A 388 10.90 17.33 -0.99
CA ASN A 388 10.71 18.72 -0.60
C ASN A 388 10.02 18.87 0.76
N ASP A 389 10.78 19.21 1.78
CA ASP A 389 10.29 19.40 3.15
C ASP A 389 10.06 20.87 3.55
N ARG A 390 10.12 21.80 2.59
CA ARG A 390 10.13 23.25 2.87
C ARG A 390 8.80 23.77 3.43
N ALA A 391 7.70 23.13 3.10
CA ALA A 391 6.40 23.53 3.65
C ALA A 391 6.20 23.04 5.08
N VAL A 392 6.72 21.87 5.45
CA VAL A 392 6.64 21.34 6.80
C VAL A 392 7.68 21.98 7.73
N ARG A 393 8.91 22.20 7.23
CA ARG A 393 10.02 22.78 8.01
C ARG A 393 10.24 24.27 7.69
N ARG A 394 9.18 25.07 7.74
CA ARG A 394 9.13 26.46 7.25
C ARG A 394 10.25 27.38 7.75
N ILE A 395 10.64 27.24 9.00
CA ILE A 395 11.62 28.13 9.66
C ILE A 395 12.78 27.40 10.32
N CYS A 396 12.75 26.07 10.42
CA CYS A 396 13.77 25.29 11.11
C CYS A 396 14.73 24.55 10.18
N ALA A 397 14.44 24.46 8.88
CA ALA A 397 15.34 23.89 7.90
C ALA A 397 15.23 24.64 6.56
N ASN A 398 16.30 24.59 5.80
CA ASN A 398 16.39 25.18 4.46
C ASN A 398 16.95 24.13 3.47
N ASN A 399 16.37 22.93 3.51
CA ASN A 399 16.81 21.83 2.67
C ASN A 399 16.52 22.14 1.20
N PRO A 400 17.40 21.73 0.28
CA PRO A 400 17.15 21.84 -1.14
C PRO A 400 16.03 20.87 -1.57
N ALA A 401 15.20 21.30 -2.53
CA ALA A 401 14.15 20.47 -3.11
C ALA A 401 14.65 19.77 -4.37
N LEU A 402 14.47 18.44 -4.43
CA LEU A 402 14.68 17.63 -5.62
C LEU A 402 13.35 17.45 -6.36
N ALA A 403 13.31 17.88 -7.63
CA ALA A 403 12.11 17.80 -8.44
C ALA A 403 11.71 16.34 -8.75
N ARG A 404 10.41 16.11 -8.87
CA ARG A 404 9.84 14.83 -9.31
C ARG A 404 9.93 14.58 -10.82
N ARG A 405 10.45 15.56 -11.56
CA ARG A 405 10.67 15.54 -13.00
C ARG A 405 12.15 15.63 -13.32
N THR A 406 12.58 15.01 -14.41
CA THR A 406 13.98 15.11 -14.84
C THR A 406 14.33 16.53 -15.34
N SER A 407 13.36 17.22 -15.91
CA SER A 407 13.45 18.64 -16.33
C SER A 407 12.09 19.32 -16.17
N ALA A 408 12.04 20.64 -16.26
CA ALA A 408 10.79 21.41 -16.17
C ALA A 408 9.74 21.00 -17.21
N ALA A 409 10.18 20.59 -18.41
CA ALA A 409 9.29 20.16 -19.50
C ALA A 409 8.94 18.67 -19.46
N ALA A 410 9.63 17.87 -18.63
CA ALA A 410 9.40 16.44 -18.55
C ALA A 410 8.06 16.12 -17.85
N ALA A 411 7.54 14.94 -18.08
CA ALA A 411 6.31 14.49 -17.43
C ALA A 411 6.51 14.28 -15.92
N GLU A 412 5.43 14.43 -15.14
CA GLU A 412 5.39 14.04 -13.73
C GLU A 412 5.78 12.57 -13.57
N GLY A 413 6.61 12.25 -12.58
CA GLY A 413 7.13 10.90 -12.36
C GLY A 413 8.31 10.50 -13.25
N SER A 414 8.77 11.36 -14.17
CA SER A 414 9.88 11.01 -15.06
C SER A 414 11.19 10.75 -14.32
N MET A 415 11.46 11.46 -13.21
CA MET A 415 12.62 11.22 -12.37
C MET A 415 12.53 9.84 -11.68
N PHE A 416 11.40 9.53 -11.06
CA PHE A 416 11.15 8.24 -10.46
C PHE A 416 11.30 7.08 -11.45
N ASN A 417 10.71 7.23 -12.65
CA ASN A 417 10.83 6.24 -13.71
C ASN A 417 12.29 6.02 -14.11
N ALA A 418 13.04 7.09 -14.34
CA ALA A 418 14.45 6.99 -14.72
C ALA A 418 15.31 6.37 -13.62
N PHE A 419 15.09 6.73 -12.36
CA PHE A 419 15.81 6.17 -11.22
C PHE A 419 15.49 4.67 -11.05
N LEU A 420 14.21 4.31 -11.13
CA LEU A 420 13.76 2.92 -11.03
C LEU A 420 14.36 2.04 -12.14
N THR A 421 14.24 2.46 -13.40
CA THR A 421 14.61 1.63 -14.55
C THR A 421 16.11 1.57 -14.81
N ASN A 422 16.83 2.69 -14.62
CA ASN A 422 18.24 2.75 -14.95
C ASN A 422 19.14 2.32 -13.80
N LEU A 423 18.62 2.38 -12.54
CA LEU A 423 19.41 2.11 -11.35
C LEU A 423 18.77 1.03 -10.47
N ALA A 424 17.62 1.28 -9.84
CA ALA A 424 17.14 0.39 -8.80
C ALA A 424 16.90 -1.06 -9.30
N LEU A 425 16.18 -1.25 -10.39
CA LEU A 425 15.88 -2.57 -10.95
C LEU A 425 17.14 -3.34 -11.37
N PRO A 426 18.10 -2.76 -12.11
CA PRO A 426 19.34 -3.46 -12.48
C PRO A 426 20.18 -3.88 -11.28
N TYR A 427 20.28 -3.03 -10.24
CA TYR A 427 21.05 -3.36 -9.05
C TYR A 427 20.34 -4.40 -8.18
N ALA A 428 19.01 -4.31 -8.04
CA ALA A 428 18.22 -5.31 -7.33
C ALA A 428 18.29 -6.69 -8.01
N ALA A 429 18.28 -6.75 -9.34
CA ALA A 429 18.42 -8.01 -10.07
C ALA A 429 19.75 -8.73 -9.77
N ASN A 430 20.77 -7.99 -9.39
CA ASN A 430 22.09 -8.50 -9.03
C ASN A 430 22.29 -8.68 -7.52
N SER A 431 21.26 -8.43 -6.69
CA SER A 431 21.29 -8.66 -5.24
C SER A 431 20.75 -10.03 -4.86
N GLN A 432 21.06 -10.52 -3.65
CA GLN A 432 20.56 -11.81 -3.15
C GLN A 432 19.07 -11.75 -2.83
N LEU A 433 18.63 -10.67 -2.17
CA LEU A 433 17.23 -10.45 -1.80
C LEU A 433 16.37 -10.12 -3.01
N LYS A 434 16.96 -9.59 -4.08
CA LYS A 434 16.22 -8.97 -5.20
C LYS A 434 15.22 -7.96 -4.69
N MET A 435 15.63 -7.13 -3.74
CA MET A 435 14.79 -6.15 -3.08
C MET A 435 15.06 -4.74 -3.63
N ILE A 436 13.99 -3.96 -3.78
CA ILE A 436 14.00 -2.52 -4.02
C ILE A 436 13.34 -1.87 -2.82
N HIS A 437 13.90 -0.76 -2.36
CA HIS A 437 13.29 0.08 -1.35
C HIS A 437 12.76 1.37 -1.98
N ILE A 438 11.55 1.82 -1.59
CA ILE A 438 10.93 3.06 -2.04
C ILE A 438 10.78 4.00 -0.85
N THR A 439 11.42 5.14 -0.91
CA THR A 439 11.18 6.27 -0.03
C THR A 439 10.27 7.26 -0.76
N SER A 440 8.96 7.28 -0.47
CA SER A 440 8.18 6.49 0.48
C SER A 440 6.83 6.08 -0.12
N PHE A 441 6.02 5.27 0.58
CA PHE A 441 4.62 5.10 0.19
C PHE A 441 3.82 6.37 0.47
N ASN A 442 3.90 6.92 1.72
CA ASN A 442 3.02 8.00 2.17
C ASN A 442 3.70 9.06 3.05
N GLU A 443 5.00 9.38 2.85
CA GLU A 443 5.64 10.49 3.58
C GLU A 443 5.33 11.84 2.90
N TRP A 444 4.12 12.37 3.18
CA TRP A 444 3.62 13.63 2.63
C TRP A 444 4.34 14.88 3.16
N HIS A 445 5.00 14.79 4.31
CA HIS A 445 5.74 15.91 4.90
C HIS A 445 7.02 16.23 4.13
N GLU A 446 7.61 15.22 3.49
CA GLU A 446 8.85 15.35 2.74
C GLU A 446 8.66 15.31 1.21
N ASP A 447 7.40 15.24 0.73
CA ASP A 447 7.08 15.12 -0.69
C ASP A 447 7.78 13.91 -1.34
N THR A 448 7.94 12.82 -0.60
CA THR A 448 8.55 11.57 -1.07
C THR A 448 7.50 10.48 -1.35
N GLU A 449 6.23 10.77 -1.11
CA GLU A 449 5.14 9.82 -1.26
C GLU A 449 4.91 9.43 -2.74
N ILE A 450 4.50 8.16 -2.92
CA ILE A 450 3.96 7.65 -4.20
C ILE A 450 2.47 7.28 -4.06
N GLU A 451 1.89 7.48 -2.88
CA GLU A 451 0.46 7.32 -2.64
C GLU A 451 -0.34 8.23 -3.58
N PRO A 452 -1.47 7.77 -4.15
CA PRO A 452 -2.23 8.57 -5.11
C PRO A 452 -2.70 9.92 -4.60
N SER A 453 -2.50 10.96 -5.40
CA SER A 453 -3.01 12.33 -5.18
C SER A 453 -4.21 12.66 -6.06
N VAL A 454 -4.93 13.73 -5.72
CA VAL A 454 -5.90 14.32 -6.64
C VAL A 454 -5.20 14.79 -7.92
N VAL A 455 -5.87 14.66 -9.07
CA VAL A 455 -5.32 15.13 -10.36
C VAL A 455 -5.53 16.63 -10.48
N THR A 456 -4.43 17.37 -10.75
CA THR A 456 -4.49 18.83 -10.99
C THR A 456 -3.63 19.23 -12.17
N ALA A 457 -3.83 20.45 -12.67
CA ALA A 457 -2.90 21.07 -13.62
C ALA A 457 -1.53 21.31 -12.95
N PRO A 458 -0.44 21.35 -13.73
CA PRO A 458 0.88 21.74 -13.24
C PRO A 458 0.89 23.16 -12.65
N THR A 459 1.65 23.35 -11.57
CA THR A 459 1.83 24.64 -10.90
C THR A 459 3.24 24.79 -10.36
N THR A 460 3.70 26.06 -10.25
CA THR A 460 4.89 26.46 -9.51
C THR A 460 4.52 27.34 -8.32
N LEU A 461 3.21 27.55 -8.08
CA LEU A 461 2.69 28.46 -7.08
C LEU A 461 2.34 27.74 -5.79
N ASP A 462 2.62 28.41 -4.68
CA ASP A 462 2.25 27.98 -3.32
C ASP A 462 1.66 29.15 -2.50
N THR A 463 1.17 28.83 -1.28
CA THR A 463 0.52 29.79 -0.38
C THR A 463 1.51 30.68 0.37
N SER A 464 2.81 30.54 0.15
CA SER A 464 3.82 31.39 0.81
C SER A 464 3.67 32.87 0.40
N PRO A 465 4.21 33.82 1.18
CA PRO A 465 4.11 35.26 0.88
C PRO A 465 4.68 35.65 -0.49
N THR A 466 5.65 34.90 -1.02
CA THR A 466 6.24 35.12 -2.35
C THR A 466 5.53 34.34 -3.46
N GLY A 467 4.62 33.43 -3.10
CA GLY A 467 3.90 32.55 -4.00
C GLY A 467 4.72 31.39 -4.58
N SER A 468 5.99 31.25 -4.18
CA SER A 468 6.88 30.18 -4.69
C SER A 468 8.05 29.82 -3.74
N GLN A 469 7.94 30.18 -2.47
CA GLN A 469 9.00 29.91 -1.49
C GLN A 469 9.12 28.41 -1.20
N TYR A 470 8.01 27.70 -1.14
CA TYR A 470 7.99 26.26 -0.85
C TYR A 470 8.31 25.45 -2.12
N THR A 471 7.75 25.85 -3.26
CA THR A 471 8.03 25.17 -4.53
C THR A 471 9.44 25.41 -5.07
N GLN A 472 10.12 26.50 -4.67
CA GLN A 472 11.39 26.97 -5.26
C GLN A 472 11.30 27.17 -6.77
N GLY A 473 10.11 27.41 -7.30
CA GLY A 473 9.86 27.53 -8.75
C GLY A 473 9.85 26.19 -9.50
N LEU A 474 9.98 25.06 -8.82
CA LEU A 474 9.85 23.74 -9.41
C LEU A 474 8.38 23.45 -9.78
N VAL A 475 8.19 22.66 -10.82
CA VAL A 475 6.85 22.28 -11.30
C VAL A 475 6.32 21.08 -10.54
N TYR A 476 5.16 21.23 -9.93
CA TYR A 476 4.41 20.18 -9.25
C TYR A 476 3.06 19.95 -9.93
N GLN A 477 2.61 18.71 -9.97
CA GLN A 477 1.35 18.33 -10.56
C GLN A 477 0.67 17.27 -9.68
N GLY A 478 -0.64 17.41 -9.46
CA GLY A 478 -1.42 16.34 -8.86
C GLY A 478 -1.51 15.18 -9.84
N TYR A 479 -0.98 14.03 -9.43
CA TYR A 479 -0.52 12.97 -10.35
C TYR A 479 -1.46 11.74 -10.43
N GLY A 480 -2.56 11.71 -9.65
CA GLY A 480 -3.44 10.52 -9.63
C GLY A 480 -2.67 9.28 -9.20
N THR A 481 -2.73 8.22 -10.01
CA THR A 481 -2.05 6.94 -9.77
C THR A 481 -0.70 6.80 -10.51
N THR A 482 -0.19 7.87 -11.10
CA THR A 482 0.97 7.83 -12.03
C THR A 482 2.17 7.05 -11.49
N TYR A 483 2.56 7.25 -10.22
CA TYR A 483 3.72 6.56 -9.64
C TYR A 483 3.48 5.06 -9.47
N LEU A 484 2.28 4.67 -9.05
CA LEU A 484 1.87 3.27 -8.94
C LEU A 484 1.83 2.61 -10.32
N ASP A 485 1.39 3.33 -11.34
CA ASP A 485 1.32 2.83 -12.71
C ASP A 485 2.72 2.67 -13.33
N ILE A 486 3.64 3.59 -13.07
CA ILE A 486 5.06 3.48 -13.44
C ILE A 486 5.64 2.22 -12.78
N LEU A 487 5.51 2.10 -11.46
CA LEU A 487 6.06 0.97 -10.71
C LEU A 487 5.56 -0.36 -11.25
N ARG A 488 4.24 -0.52 -11.38
CA ARG A 488 3.61 -1.71 -11.95
C ARG A 488 4.16 -2.06 -13.31
N THR A 489 4.26 -1.07 -14.21
CA THR A 489 4.72 -1.28 -15.58
C THR A 489 6.17 -1.72 -15.63
N GLN A 490 7.03 -1.08 -14.85
CA GLN A 490 8.46 -1.36 -14.86
C GLN A 490 8.80 -2.70 -14.20
N ILE A 491 8.13 -3.06 -13.09
CA ILE A 491 8.33 -4.36 -12.44
C ILE A 491 7.86 -5.50 -13.35
N ALA A 492 6.71 -5.36 -14.00
CA ALA A 492 6.19 -6.38 -14.91
C ALA A 492 7.11 -6.60 -16.13
N GLY A 493 7.83 -5.57 -16.56
CA GLY A 493 8.79 -5.65 -17.66
C GLY A 493 10.20 -6.10 -17.26
N ALA A 494 10.52 -6.08 -15.98
CA ALA A 494 11.86 -6.39 -15.48
C ALA A 494 12.13 -7.90 -15.46
N LYS A 495 13.37 -8.27 -15.81
CA LYS A 495 13.85 -9.66 -15.64
C LYS A 495 14.73 -9.70 -14.40
N PRO A 496 14.48 -10.63 -13.46
CA PRO A 496 15.25 -10.79 -12.23
C PRO A 496 16.64 -11.37 -12.48
#